data_4fe4cba4384c62cff464ae8569eb5a54
#
_entry.id   4fe4cba4384c62cff464ae8569eb5a54
#
_cell.length_a   1.000
_cell.length_b   1.000
_cell.length_c   1.000
_cell.angle_alpha   90.00
_cell.angle_beta   90.00
_cell.angle_gamma   90.00
#
_symmetry.space_group_name_H-M   'P 1'
#
loop_
_entity.id
_entity.type
_entity.pdbx_description
1 polymer ?
#
loop_
_entity_poly.entity_id
_entity_poly.type
_entity_poly.pdbx_seq_one_letter_code
_entity_poly.pdbx_strand_id
1 'polypeptide(L)'
;MKPIPAAAVAFVRDSANSIEVYLSRRPAHFRYYPGAFVFPGGRRDASDADIRATAAREVFEEIGVEIDAGRLVPLRDINTSAHAGPVYHMVTFAYVIESEFVTSPNAEEVEEEIWIAARAAIKQLNLPYQIMAAVHTISQFSRVTELLRALEQGSINEDYWF
;
A
#
# COMPACT_ATOMS: atom_id res chain seq x y z
N MET A 1 9.80 -10.67 20.28
CA MET A 1 8.61 -9.82 20.41
C MET A 1 7.62 -10.15 19.29
N LYS A 2 6.35 -10.16 19.63
CA LYS A 2 5.29 -10.44 18.65
C LYS A 2 5.16 -9.25 17.67
N PRO A 3 5.11 -9.45 16.35
CA PRO A 3 4.89 -8.35 15.41
C PRO A 3 3.57 -7.63 15.69
N ILE A 4 3.57 -6.32 15.46
CA ILE A 4 2.40 -5.47 15.67
C ILE A 4 1.53 -5.54 14.40
N PRO A 5 0.24 -5.90 14.50
CA PRO A 5 -0.64 -5.91 13.35
C PRO A 5 -0.78 -4.51 12.72
N ALA A 6 -0.69 -4.44 11.39
CA ALA A 6 -0.82 -3.21 10.63
C ALA A 6 -1.44 -3.50 9.26
N ALA A 7 -2.01 -2.48 8.64
CA ALA A 7 -2.60 -2.57 7.31
C ALA A 7 -2.16 -1.40 6.44
N ALA A 8 -2.07 -1.66 5.15
CA ALA A 8 -1.82 -0.64 4.14
C ALA A 8 -2.69 -0.88 2.92
N VAL A 9 -2.95 0.16 2.14
CA VAL A 9 -3.78 0.07 0.93
C VAL A 9 -3.00 0.57 -0.27
N ALA A 10 -2.80 -0.33 -1.23
CA ALA A 10 -2.26 0.01 -2.54
C ALA A 10 -3.44 0.35 -3.47
N PHE A 11 -3.69 1.65 -3.65
CA PHE A 11 -4.63 2.10 -4.67
C PHE A 11 -4.02 1.89 -6.04
N VAL A 12 -4.75 1.24 -6.92
CA VAL A 12 -4.29 0.90 -8.27
C VAL A 12 -5.31 1.34 -9.31
N ARG A 13 -4.81 1.74 -10.48
CA ARG A 13 -5.65 2.08 -11.63
C ARG A 13 -4.94 1.73 -12.93
N ASP A 14 -5.73 1.48 -13.97
CA ASP A 14 -5.18 1.28 -15.31
C ASP A 14 -4.63 2.59 -15.87
N SER A 15 -3.50 2.49 -16.54
CA SER A 15 -2.94 3.52 -17.39
C SER A 15 -2.55 2.88 -18.72
N ALA A 16 -2.11 3.62 -19.72
CA ALA A 16 -1.88 3.16 -21.10
C ALA A 16 -1.61 1.64 -21.25
N ASN A 17 -0.45 1.14 -20.83
CA ASN A 17 -0.09 -0.29 -20.89
C ASN A 17 0.48 -0.79 -19.54
N SER A 18 0.07 -0.17 -18.45
CA SER A 18 0.59 -0.48 -17.13
C SER A 18 -0.43 -0.19 -16.06
N ILE A 19 -0.11 -0.61 -14.85
CA ILE A 19 -0.89 -0.26 -13.65
C ILE A 19 -0.14 0.85 -12.93
N GLU A 20 -0.85 1.93 -12.62
CA GLU A 20 -0.35 2.98 -11.74
C GLU A 20 -0.75 2.70 -10.31
N VAL A 21 0.14 3.07 -9.38
CA VAL A 21 -0.09 3.01 -7.94
C VAL A 21 -0.04 4.41 -7.34
N TYR A 22 -0.83 4.63 -6.31
CA TYR A 22 -0.78 5.85 -5.51
C TYR A 22 0.22 5.63 -4.37
N LEU A 23 1.13 6.59 -4.22
CA LEU A 23 2.11 6.60 -3.14
C LEU A 23 2.17 8.00 -2.51
N SER A 24 2.47 8.05 -1.23
CA SER A 24 2.70 9.30 -0.54
C SER A 24 4.10 9.29 0.09
N ARG A 25 4.74 10.47 0.12
CA ARG A 25 6.07 10.60 0.70
C ARG A 25 5.98 10.96 2.17
N ARG A 26 6.67 10.18 3.00
CA ARG A 26 6.80 10.44 4.43
C ARG A 26 7.67 11.68 4.67
N PRO A 27 7.31 12.51 5.65
CA PRO A 27 8.16 13.67 6.01
C PRO A 27 9.58 13.27 6.34
N ALA A 28 10.52 14.12 5.99
CA ALA A 28 11.95 13.87 6.21
C ALA A 28 12.33 13.82 7.70
N HIS A 29 11.51 14.40 8.59
CA HIS A 29 11.75 14.39 10.03
C HIS A 29 11.21 13.14 10.74
N PHE A 30 10.51 12.25 10.04
CA PHE A 30 10.02 11.01 10.64
C PHE A 30 11.18 10.11 11.05
N ARG A 31 11.01 9.42 12.19
CA ARG A 31 12.02 8.51 12.72
C ARG A 31 12.22 7.28 11.86
N TYR A 32 11.12 6.75 11.31
CA TYR A 32 11.16 5.52 10.50
C TYR A 32 10.85 5.85 9.04
N TYR A 33 11.73 5.38 8.15
CA TYR A 33 11.63 5.58 6.71
C TYR A 33 11.42 7.05 6.32
N PRO A 34 12.26 7.99 6.82
CA PRO A 34 12.11 9.41 6.47
C PRO A 34 12.26 9.62 4.95
N GLY A 35 11.37 10.40 4.37
CA GLY A 35 11.41 10.71 2.95
C GLY A 35 11.04 9.58 1.99
N ALA A 36 10.70 8.39 2.51
CA ALA A 36 10.32 7.25 1.69
C ALA A 36 8.90 7.39 1.16
N PHE A 37 8.65 6.81 -0.02
CA PHE A 37 7.30 6.69 -0.56
C PHE A 37 6.64 5.41 -0.05
N VAL A 38 5.41 5.52 0.42
CA VAL A 38 4.67 4.44 1.06
C VAL A 38 3.21 4.45 0.62
N PHE A 39 2.51 3.34 0.86
CA PHE A 39 1.05 3.31 0.78
C PHE A 39 0.45 3.90 2.06
N PRO A 40 -0.77 4.49 1.98
CA PRO A 40 -1.50 4.84 3.19
C PRO A 40 -1.72 3.61 4.05
N GLY A 41 -1.50 3.75 5.35
CA GLY A 41 -1.65 2.65 6.28
C GLY A 41 -1.09 2.95 7.65
N GLY A 42 -1.30 2.02 8.58
CA GLY A 42 -0.81 2.14 9.93
C GLY A 42 -1.17 0.92 10.78
N ARG A 43 -0.83 0.99 12.05
CA ARG A 43 -1.05 -0.13 12.96
C ARG A 43 -2.51 -0.26 13.37
N ARG A 44 -2.89 -1.49 13.67
CA ARG A 44 -4.22 -1.80 14.19
C ARG A 44 -4.42 -1.16 15.55
N ASP A 45 -5.57 -0.51 15.71
CA ASP A 45 -6.03 0.01 16.99
C ASP A 45 -6.93 -1.02 17.68
N ALA A 46 -6.98 -1.01 19.01
CA ALA A 46 -7.84 -1.92 19.77
C ALA A 46 -9.32 -1.76 19.42
N SER A 47 -9.73 -0.57 18.96
CA SER A 47 -11.10 -0.28 18.52
C SER A 47 -11.43 -0.80 17.12
N ASP A 48 -10.44 -1.22 16.33
CA ASP A 48 -10.67 -1.75 14.99
C ASP A 48 -11.26 -3.15 15.07
N ALA A 49 -12.40 -3.38 14.40
CA ALA A 49 -13.07 -4.67 14.42
C ALA A 49 -12.21 -5.79 13.80
N ASP A 50 -11.47 -5.44 12.73
CA ASP A 50 -10.58 -6.36 12.04
C ASP A 50 -9.50 -5.55 11.28
N ILE A 51 -8.62 -6.25 10.56
CA ILE A 51 -7.53 -5.60 9.82
C ILE A 51 -8.03 -4.76 8.63
N ARG A 52 -9.19 -5.10 8.06
CA ARG A 52 -9.81 -4.31 7.00
C ARG A 52 -10.33 -2.97 7.54
N ALA A 53 -10.88 -2.98 8.75
CA ALA A 53 -11.28 -1.76 9.44
C ALA A 53 -10.07 -0.86 9.73
N THR A 54 -8.93 -1.44 10.08
CA THR A 54 -7.67 -0.70 10.23
C THR A 54 -7.30 -0.01 8.94
N ALA A 55 -7.34 -0.72 7.82
CA ALA A 55 -7.02 -0.16 6.50
C ALA A 55 -7.93 1.03 6.17
N ALA A 56 -9.23 0.87 6.34
CA ALA A 56 -10.21 1.93 6.05
C ALA A 56 -10.01 3.16 6.94
N ARG A 57 -9.78 2.96 8.23
CA ARG A 57 -9.54 4.06 9.17
C ARG A 57 -8.28 4.83 8.86
N GLU A 58 -7.18 4.14 8.64
CA GLU A 58 -5.89 4.77 8.33
C GLU A 58 -5.92 5.56 7.03
N VAL A 59 -6.54 5.01 5.99
CA VAL A 59 -6.72 5.73 4.72
C VAL A 59 -7.48 7.03 4.93
N PHE A 60 -8.57 6.99 5.69
CA PHE A 60 -9.35 8.19 5.97
C PHE A 60 -8.54 9.22 6.77
N GLU A 61 -7.83 8.79 7.81
CA GLU A 61 -7.02 9.67 8.65
C GLU A 61 -5.88 10.33 7.88
N GLU A 62 -5.19 9.58 7.01
CA GLU A 62 -4.02 10.09 6.29
C GLU A 62 -4.36 10.92 5.06
N ILE A 63 -5.32 10.48 4.26
CA ILE A 63 -5.59 11.11 2.95
C ILE A 63 -7.05 11.50 2.72
N GLY A 64 -7.91 11.33 3.72
CA GLY A 64 -9.30 11.79 3.66
C GLY A 64 -10.20 11.02 2.69
N VAL A 65 -9.81 9.83 2.28
CA VAL A 65 -10.57 8.99 1.35
C VAL A 65 -11.40 7.97 2.11
N GLU A 66 -12.70 7.93 1.85
CA GLU A 66 -13.58 6.88 2.36
C GLU A 66 -13.56 5.70 1.38
N ILE A 67 -13.25 4.52 1.88
CA ILE A 67 -13.24 3.29 1.08
C ILE A 67 -14.27 2.29 1.58
N ASP A 68 -14.73 1.43 0.67
CA ASP A 68 -15.54 0.27 1.02
C ASP A 68 -14.61 -0.89 1.39
N ALA A 69 -14.54 -1.23 2.68
CA ALA A 69 -13.68 -2.31 3.17
C ALA A 69 -13.97 -3.66 2.48
N GLY A 70 -15.20 -3.87 1.99
CA GLY A 70 -15.56 -5.07 1.24
C GLY A 70 -14.89 -5.19 -0.13
N ARG A 71 -14.35 -4.10 -0.66
CA ARG A 71 -13.64 -4.07 -1.94
C ARG A 71 -12.12 -4.22 -1.79
N LEU A 72 -11.61 -4.32 -0.58
CA LEU A 72 -10.19 -4.58 -0.33
C LEU A 72 -9.85 -6.02 -0.73
N VAL A 73 -8.80 -6.18 -1.52
CA VAL A 73 -8.32 -7.49 -1.98
C VAL A 73 -6.93 -7.73 -1.41
N PRO A 74 -6.69 -8.80 -0.61
CA PRO A 74 -5.36 -9.06 -0.06
C PRO A 74 -4.31 -9.18 -1.16
N LEU A 75 -3.23 -8.42 -1.03
CA LEU A 75 -2.13 -8.39 -1.99
C LEU A 75 -0.86 -9.03 -1.43
N ARG A 76 -0.46 -8.61 -0.24
CA ARG A 76 0.76 -9.11 0.43
C ARG A 76 0.55 -9.15 1.92
N ASP A 77 1.27 -10.06 2.56
CA ASP A 77 1.27 -10.27 3.99
C ASP A 77 2.72 -10.50 4.41
N ILE A 78 3.35 -9.49 5.01
CA ILE A 78 4.79 -9.49 5.23
C ILE A 78 5.15 -8.79 6.54
N ASN A 79 6.15 -9.32 7.25
CA ASN A 79 6.72 -8.64 8.40
C ASN A 79 7.72 -7.58 7.95
N THR A 80 7.65 -6.38 8.53
CA THR A 80 8.61 -5.32 8.27
C THR A 80 9.96 -5.64 8.89
N SER A 81 11.02 -4.98 8.41
CA SER A 81 12.37 -5.19 8.93
C SER A 81 12.53 -4.63 10.34
N ALA A 82 13.15 -5.41 11.22
CA ALA A 82 13.49 -4.97 12.57
C ALA A 82 14.54 -3.83 12.59
N HIS A 83 15.28 -3.64 11.51
CA HIS A 83 16.29 -2.58 11.42
C HIS A 83 15.69 -1.17 11.31
N ALA A 84 14.43 -1.09 10.91
CA ALA A 84 13.76 0.20 10.71
C ALA A 84 12.83 0.57 11.88
N GLY A 85 12.84 -0.18 12.96
CA GLY A 85 12.02 0.07 14.12
C GLY A 85 11.25 -1.16 14.59
N PRO A 86 10.08 -1.00 15.24
CA PRO A 86 9.26 -2.13 15.63
C PRO A 86 8.87 -2.97 14.43
N VAL A 87 8.82 -4.28 14.60
CA VAL A 87 8.36 -5.19 13.55
C VAL A 87 6.84 -5.14 13.47
N TYR A 88 6.34 -4.81 12.29
CA TYR A 88 4.92 -4.86 11.99
C TYR A 88 4.61 -6.07 11.13
N HIS A 89 3.50 -6.71 11.41
CA HIS A 89 2.89 -7.66 10.50
C HIS A 89 1.95 -6.88 9.59
N MET A 90 2.43 -6.55 8.40
CA MET A 90 1.76 -5.66 7.48
C MET A 90 0.94 -6.44 6.47
N VAL A 91 -0.38 -6.29 6.52
CA VAL A 91 -1.28 -6.79 5.47
C VAL A 91 -1.51 -5.64 4.50
N THR A 92 -1.07 -5.79 3.27
CA THR A 92 -1.29 -4.82 2.20
C THR A 92 -2.44 -5.30 1.32
N PHE A 93 -3.43 -4.44 1.14
CA PHE A 93 -4.58 -4.69 0.28
C PHE A 93 -4.44 -3.90 -1.02
N ALA A 94 -4.91 -4.47 -2.13
CA ALA A 94 -5.15 -3.72 -3.35
C ALA A 94 -6.57 -3.15 -3.34
N TYR A 95 -6.73 -1.94 -3.86
CA TYR A 95 -8.03 -1.28 -4.00
C TYR A 95 -8.08 -0.58 -5.34
N VAL A 96 -9.01 -0.97 -6.19
CA VAL A 96 -9.10 -0.46 -7.57
C VAL A 96 -9.83 0.88 -7.61
N ILE A 97 -9.22 1.85 -8.27
CA ILE A 97 -9.82 3.15 -8.56
C ILE A 97 -10.29 3.16 -10.01
N GLU A 98 -11.60 3.26 -10.20
CA GLU A 98 -12.25 3.28 -11.52
C GLU A 98 -12.79 4.66 -11.89
N SER A 99 -12.82 5.56 -10.92
CA SER A 99 -13.40 6.89 -11.06
C SER A 99 -12.47 7.94 -10.46
N GLU A 100 -13.00 9.13 -10.20
CA GLU A 100 -12.25 10.21 -9.59
C GLU A 100 -11.71 9.81 -8.21
N PHE A 101 -10.44 10.11 -7.97
CA PHE A 101 -9.75 9.89 -6.69
C PHE A 101 -9.35 11.24 -6.13
N VAL A 102 -10.10 11.71 -5.15
CA VAL A 102 -9.88 13.02 -4.52
C VAL A 102 -9.36 12.81 -3.12
N THR A 103 -8.18 13.36 -2.84
CA THR A 103 -7.54 13.25 -1.53
C THR A 103 -7.59 14.56 -0.78
N SER A 104 -7.55 14.46 0.55
CA SER A 104 -7.34 15.57 1.48
C SER A 104 -6.25 15.13 2.46
N PRO A 105 -4.97 15.21 2.06
CA PRO A 105 -3.89 14.63 2.84
C PRO A 105 -3.64 15.40 4.14
N ASN A 106 -3.33 14.64 5.19
CA ASN A 106 -2.88 15.18 6.46
C ASN A 106 -1.43 15.68 6.30
N ALA A 107 -1.24 16.99 6.34
CA ALA A 107 0.05 17.63 6.10
C ALA A 107 1.15 17.22 7.10
N GLU A 108 0.78 16.70 8.27
CA GLU A 108 1.75 16.20 9.27
C GLU A 108 2.30 14.83 8.91
N GLU A 109 1.60 14.07 8.08
CA GLU A 109 1.95 12.69 7.72
C GLU A 109 2.29 12.51 6.25
N VAL A 110 1.83 13.40 5.38
CA VAL A 110 1.98 13.32 3.93
C VAL A 110 2.64 14.59 3.41
N GLU A 111 3.85 14.46 2.87
CA GLU A 111 4.61 15.58 2.30
C GLU A 111 4.36 15.76 0.81
N GLU A 112 4.13 14.66 0.10
CA GLU A 112 3.93 14.64 -1.35
C GLU A 112 3.06 13.45 -1.73
N GLU A 113 2.25 13.61 -2.77
CA GLU A 113 1.43 12.54 -3.34
C GLU A 113 1.81 12.32 -4.80
N ILE A 114 1.80 11.06 -5.25
CA ILE A 114 2.12 10.72 -6.63
C ILE A 114 1.29 9.51 -7.10
N TRP A 115 0.82 9.58 -8.34
CA TRP A 115 0.43 8.42 -9.11
C TRP A 115 1.55 8.08 -10.08
N ILE A 116 2.03 6.84 -10.06
CA ILE A 116 3.17 6.42 -10.86
C ILE A 116 2.99 4.97 -11.31
N ALA A 117 3.43 4.67 -12.53
CA ALA A 117 3.47 3.30 -13.01
C ALA A 117 4.30 2.43 -12.03
N ALA A 118 3.77 1.27 -11.66
CA ALA A 118 4.46 0.38 -10.71
C ALA A 118 5.88 0.06 -11.17
N ARG A 119 6.08 -0.18 -12.46
CA ARG A 119 7.42 -0.46 -13.03
C ARG A 119 8.38 0.71 -12.87
N ALA A 120 7.88 1.93 -12.99
CA ALA A 120 8.69 3.15 -12.81
C ALA A 120 9.01 3.40 -11.35
N ALA A 121 8.06 3.15 -10.45
CA ALA A 121 8.24 3.34 -9.01
C ALA A 121 9.44 2.52 -8.48
N ILE A 122 9.56 1.27 -8.91
CA ILE A 122 10.67 0.39 -8.51
C ILE A 122 12.03 0.99 -8.87
N LYS A 123 12.13 1.64 -10.03
CA LYS A 123 13.38 2.19 -10.55
C LYS A 123 13.72 3.59 -10.02
N GLN A 124 12.71 4.38 -9.68
CA GLN A 124 12.88 5.82 -9.46
C GLN A 124 12.70 6.26 -8.01
N LEU A 125 12.00 5.47 -7.18
CA LEU A 125 11.61 5.90 -5.85
C LEU A 125 12.35 5.14 -4.74
N ASN A 126 12.52 5.82 -3.61
CA ASN A 126 12.97 5.19 -2.37
C ASN A 126 11.77 4.48 -1.73
N LEU A 127 11.73 3.16 -1.84
CA LEU A 127 10.64 2.32 -1.34
C LEU A 127 11.16 1.41 -0.22
N PRO A 128 10.52 1.42 0.97
CA PRO A 128 10.78 0.38 1.98
C PRO A 128 10.50 -1.02 1.42
N TYR A 129 11.15 -2.03 1.97
CA TYR A 129 11.06 -3.41 1.48
C TYR A 129 9.62 -3.91 1.31
N GLN A 130 8.77 -3.70 2.31
CA GLN A 130 7.37 -4.16 2.27
C GLN A 130 6.55 -3.45 1.18
N ILE A 131 6.89 -2.19 0.88
CA ILE A 131 6.26 -1.44 -0.21
C ILE A 131 6.79 -1.93 -1.55
N MET A 132 8.11 -2.08 -1.66
CA MET A 132 8.77 -2.60 -2.86
C MET A 132 8.21 -3.96 -3.26
N ALA A 133 8.02 -4.86 -2.30
CA ALA A 133 7.47 -6.19 -2.55
C ALA A 133 6.07 -6.12 -3.17
N ALA A 134 5.20 -5.29 -2.64
CA ALA A 134 3.84 -5.11 -3.17
C ALA A 134 3.85 -4.46 -4.55
N VAL A 135 4.66 -3.41 -4.74
CA VAL A 135 4.78 -2.72 -6.03
C VAL A 135 5.35 -3.67 -7.09
N HIS A 136 6.33 -4.49 -6.71
CA HIS A 136 6.89 -5.50 -7.62
C HIS A 136 5.83 -6.50 -8.09
N THR A 137 5.00 -7.01 -7.19
CA THR A 137 3.88 -7.88 -7.56
C THR A 137 2.95 -7.19 -8.55
N ILE A 138 2.54 -5.95 -8.27
CA ILE A 138 1.67 -5.17 -9.16
C ILE A 138 2.33 -4.98 -10.54
N SER A 139 3.63 -4.76 -10.58
CA SER A 139 4.38 -4.49 -11.81
C SER A 139 4.40 -5.66 -12.80
N GLN A 140 4.07 -6.87 -12.35
CA GLN A 140 4.02 -8.06 -13.20
C GLN A 140 2.77 -8.10 -14.09
N PHE A 141 1.81 -7.23 -13.87
CA PHE A 141 0.55 -7.20 -14.59
C PHE A 141 0.41 -5.90 -15.39
N SER A 142 -0.24 -5.99 -16.55
CA SER A 142 -0.48 -4.83 -17.42
C SER A 142 -1.83 -4.18 -17.18
N ARG A 143 -2.77 -4.91 -16.57
CA ARG A 143 -4.13 -4.45 -16.30
C ARG A 143 -4.57 -4.84 -14.89
N VAL A 144 -5.35 -3.97 -14.29
CA VAL A 144 -5.92 -4.19 -12.96
C VAL A 144 -6.77 -5.48 -12.91
N THR A 145 -7.52 -5.77 -13.97
CA THR A 145 -8.33 -7.00 -14.02
C THR A 145 -7.49 -8.26 -13.98
N GLU A 146 -6.32 -8.26 -14.60
CA GLU A 146 -5.38 -9.39 -14.55
C GLU A 146 -4.81 -9.56 -13.14
N LEU A 147 -4.42 -8.46 -12.50
CA LEU A 147 -3.95 -8.47 -11.12
C LEU A 147 -5.01 -9.04 -10.17
N LEU A 148 -6.24 -8.52 -10.22
CA LEU A 148 -7.32 -8.98 -9.35
C LEU A 148 -7.63 -10.46 -9.55
N ARG A 149 -7.66 -10.91 -10.80
CA ARG A 149 -7.88 -12.33 -11.12
C ARG A 149 -6.80 -13.21 -10.49
N ALA A 150 -5.54 -12.81 -10.59
CA ALA A 150 -4.43 -13.55 -10.00
C ALA A 150 -4.53 -13.58 -8.47
N LEU A 151 -4.88 -12.47 -7.84
CA LEU A 151 -5.07 -12.39 -6.39
C LEU A 151 -6.23 -13.28 -5.91
N GLU A 152 -7.37 -13.23 -6.60
CA GLU A 152 -8.56 -14.00 -6.26
C GLU A 152 -8.37 -15.51 -6.46
N GLN A 153 -7.56 -15.91 -7.43
CA GLN A 153 -7.25 -17.31 -7.71
C GLN A 153 -6.11 -17.85 -6.84
N GLY A 154 -5.48 -17.01 -6.01
CA GLY A 154 -4.32 -17.41 -5.23
C GLY A 154 -3.10 -17.76 -6.08
N SER A 155 -3.03 -17.26 -7.32
CA SER A 155 -1.93 -17.57 -8.24
C SER A 155 -0.70 -16.72 -8.04
N ILE A 156 -0.71 -15.80 -7.10
CA ILE A 156 0.49 -15.05 -6.71
C ILE A 156 1.20 -15.88 -5.65
N ASN A 157 2.34 -16.41 -6.01
CA ASN A 157 3.20 -17.25 -5.19
C ASN A 157 4.57 -16.57 -4.99
N GLU A 158 5.49 -17.31 -4.41
CA GLU A 158 6.85 -16.82 -4.15
C GLU A 158 7.63 -16.43 -5.43
N ASP A 159 7.22 -16.93 -6.60
CA ASP A 159 7.86 -16.58 -7.87
C ASP A 159 7.63 -15.13 -8.27
N TYR A 160 6.61 -14.48 -7.70
CA TYR A 160 6.36 -13.05 -7.89
C TYR A 160 7.05 -12.19 -6.84
N TRP A 161 7.78 -12.79 -5.93
CA TRP A 161 8.64 -12.09 -4.98
C TRP A 161 10.03 -11.97 -5.62
N PHE A 162 10.81 -11.04 -5.21
CA PHE A 162 12.12 -10.75 -5.82
C PHE A 162 12.96 -11.99 -6.11
#